data_4fb7e50595666db977f96464269df86f
#
_entry.id   4fb7e50595666db977f96464269df86f
#
_cell.length_a   1.000
_cell.length_b   1.000
_cell.length_c   1.000
_cell.angle_alpha   90.00
_cell.angle_beta   90.00
_cell.angle_gamma   90.00
#
_symmetry.space_group_name_H-M   'P 1'
#
loop_
_entity.id
_entity.type
_entity.pdbx_description
1 polymer ?
#
loop_
_entity_poly.entity_id
_entity_poly.type
_entity_poly.pdbx_seq_one_letter_code
_entity_poly.pdbx_strand_id
1 'polypeptide(L)'
;MVTQRRSLQSDRDSITHKFQIMGHEGYLTIGLFEDGMPGEVFVKMSKEGSTLSGLMQAFCRAFSLALQYGLPLDEAVRRFKDMRFEPMGMTSNPEVPEAKSIIDYVARYLETQFCESGERAGVRC
;
A
#
# COMPACT_ATOMS: atom_id res chain seq x y z
N MET A 1 -11.51 3.57 15.29
CA MET A 1 -10.25 4.29 15.22
C MET A 1 -9.97 4.96 16.55
N VAL A 2 -8.73 5.15 16.85
CA VAL A 2 -8.32 5.75 18.13
C VAL A 2 -8.15 7.26 17.95
N THR A 3 -8.17 7.98 19.08
CA THR A 3 -7.98 9.43 19.04
C THR A 3 -6.50 9.80 19.09
N GLN A 4 -5.65 8.88 19.54
CA GLN A 4 -4.24 9.15 19.66
C GLN A 4 -3.47 8.42 18.56
N ARG A 5 -2.66 9.16 17.83
CA ARG A 5 -1.88 8.63 16.72
C ARG A 5 -0.76 7.73 17.25
N ARG A 6 -0.63 6.56 16.63
CA ARG A 6 0.49 5.67 16.91
C ARG A 6 1.68 6.13 16.08
N SER A 7 2.80 6.41 16.76
CA SER A 7 4.00 6.89 16.08
C SER A 7 4.87 5.76 15.59
N LEU A 8 5.51 5.97 14.45
CA LEU A 8 6.55 5.07 13.99
C LEU A 8 7.84 5.44 14.70
N GLN A 9 8.72 4.46 14.87
CA GLN A 9 10.04 4.72 15.44
C GLN A 9 10.89 5.51 14.46
N SER A 10 11.86 6.26 14.97
CA SER A 10 12.78 7.01 14.12
C SER A 10 13.55 6.08 13.19
N ASP A 11 14.06 4.98 13.74
CA ASP A 11 14.72 3.95 12.94
C ASP A 11 13.76 2.77 12.86
N ARG A 12 13.35 2.45 11.64
CA ARG A 12 12.32 1.43 11.44
C ARG A 12 12.64 0.58 10.24
N ASP A 13 12.17 -0.65 10.28
CA ASP A 13 12.26 -1.51 9.11
C ASP A 13 11.30 -1.03 8.05
N SER A 14 11.67 -1.23 6.81
CA SER A 14 10.81 -0.86 5.69
C SER A 14 10.99 -1.84 4.55
N ILE A 15 10.00 -1.86 3.66
CA ILE A 15 10.03 -2.66 2.44
C ILE A 15 10.04 -1.68 1.28
N THR A 16 10.94 -1.88 0.35
CA THR A 16 10.93 -1.16 -0.91
C THR A 16 10.64 -2.16 -2.01
N HIS A 17 9.54 -1.96 -2.70
CA HIS A 17 9.07 -2.89 -3.72
C HIS A 17 8.93 -2.17 -5.06
N LYS A 18 9.64 -2.65 -6.06
CA LYS A 18 9.55 -2.12 -7.42
C LYS A 18 8.48 -2.88 -8.17
N PHE A 19 7.63 -2.18 -8.90
CA PHE A 19 6.56 -2.82 -9.66
C PHE A 19 6.31 -2.08 -10.97
N GLN A 20 5.58 -2.74 -11.85
CA GLN A 20 5.07 -2.10 -13.07
C GLN A 20 3.64 -2.54 -13.31
N ILE A 21 2.85 -1.64 -13.89
CA ILE A 21 1.50 -1.95 -14.38
C ILE A 21 1.48 -1.50 -15.83
N MET A 22 1.37 -2.46 -16.75
CA MET A 22 1.36 -2.17 -18.19
C MET A 22 2.52 -1.26 -18.60
N GLY A 23 3.72 -1.55 -18.07
CA GLY A 23 4.91 -0.80 -18.41
C GLY A 23 5.12 0.48 -17.59
N HIS A 24 4.15 0.89 -16.80
CA HIS A 24 4.29 2.06 -15.92
C HIS A 24 4.97 1.63 -14.62
N GLU A 25 6.18 2.09 -14.44
CA GLU A 25 7.06 1.64 -13.36
C GLU A 25 6.91 2.52 -12.13
N GLY A 26 6.95 1.90 -10.97
CA GLY A 26 6.90 2.64 -9.71
C GLY A 26 7.57 1.89 -8.58
N TYR A 27 7.71 2.59 -7.47
CA TYR A 27 8.25 2.03 -6.23
C TYR A 27 7.23 2.22 -5.12
N LEU A 28 7.01 1.17 -4.36
CA LEU A 28 6.14 1.18 -3.19
C LEU A 28 7.03 1.00 -1.98
N THR A 29 6.98 1.95 -1.04
CA THR A 29 7.75 1.88 0.19
C THR A 29 6.78 1.77 1.36
N ILE A 30 7.00 0.78 2.21
CA ILE A 30 6.14 0.53 3.37
C ILE A 30 7.01 0.58 4.61
N GLY A 31 6.76 1.56 5.48
CA GLY A 31 7.44 1.63 6.77
C GLY A 31 6.66 0.83 7.79
N LEU A 32 7.36 0.07 8.63
CA LEU A 32 6.73 -0.88 9.54
C LEU A 32 6.80 -0.39 10.97
N PHE A 33 5.72 -0.67 11.71
CA PHE A 33 5.72 -0.54 13.17
C PHE A 33 6.60 -1.64 13.77
N GLU A 34 6.85 -1.54 15.08
CA GLU A 34 7.66 -2.53 15.80
C GLU A 34 7.12 -3.95 15.64
N ASP A 35 5.81 -4.10 15.53
CA ASP A 35 5.19 -5.41 15.42
C ASP A 35 5.21 -5.96 13.98
N GLY A 36 5.85 -5.24 13.05
CA GLY A 36 5.95 -5.70 11.68
C GLY A 36 4.77 -5.33 10.80
N MET A 37 3.78 -4.64 11.33
CA MET A 37 2.62 -4.22 10.54
C MET A 37 2.87 -2.87 9.89
N PRO A 38 2.24 -2.61 8.74
CA PRO A 38 2.48 -1.34 8.03
C PRO A 38 1.93 -0.14 8.78
N GLY A 39 2.75 0.91 8.87
CA GLY A 39 2.37 2.16 9.50
C GLY A 39 2.45 3.35 8.57
N GLU A 40 3.10 3.21 7.43
CA GLU A 40 3.14 4.27 6.42
C GLU A 40 3.37 3.63 5.06
N VAL A 41 2.84 4.28 4.04
CA VAL A 41 2.91 3.78 2.67
C VAL A 41 3.22 4.97 1.76
N PHE A 42 4.17 4.78 0.86
CA PHE A 42 4.53 5.79 -0.14
C PHE A 42 4.62 5.13 -1.50
N VAL A 43 4.10 5.81 -2.52
CA VAL A 43 4.20 5.34 -3.90
C VAL A 43 4.83 6.44 -4.74
N LYS A 44 5.84 6.07 -5.51
CA LYS A 44 6.48 7.00 -6.44
C LYS A 44 6.49 6.37 -7.82
N MET A 45 5.78 6.99 -8.77
CA MET A 45 5.76 6.52 -10.15
C MET A 45 6.87 7.22 -10.95
N SER A 46 7.51 6.49 -11.83
CA SER A 46 8.73 6.97 -12.49
C SER A 46 8.49 8.04 -13.55
N LYS A 47 7.45 7.97 -14.31
CA LYS A 47 7.30 8.85 -15.49
C LYS A 47 5.87 9.34 -15.65
N GLU A 48 5.25 9.69 -14.54
CA GLU A 48 3.88 10.17 -14.58
C GLU A 48 3.84 11.68 -14.43
N GLY A 49 2.79 12.29 -14.92
CA GLY A 49 2.61 13.73 -14.82
C GLY A 49 2.35 14.19 -13.39
N SER A 50 2.41 15.49 -13.20
CA SER A 50 2.31 16.07 -11.86
C SER A 50 0.95 15.82 -11.20
N THR A 51 -0.11 15.73 -11.98
CA THR A 51 -1.44 15.47 -11.41
C THR A 51 -1.49 14.10 -10.74
N LEU A 52 -1.06 13.06 -11.45
CA LEU A 52 -1.07 11.73 -10.88
C LEU A 52 -0.11 11.63 -9.70
N SER A 53 1.09 12.19 -9.84
CA SER A 53 2.08 12.17 -8.75
C SER A 53 1.54 12.87 -7.51
N GLY A 54 0.92 14.02 -7.69
CA GLY A 54 0.36 14.78 -6.56
C GLY A 54 -0.78 14.03 -5.89
N LEU A 55 -1.68 13.44 -6.67
CA LEU A 55 -2.79 12.69 -6.10
C LEU A 55 -2.32 11.44 -5.37
N MET A 56 -1.29 10.76 -5.90
CA MET A 56 -0.75 9.60 -5.22
C MET A 56 -0.08 9.98 -3.90
N GLN A 57 0.61 11.13 -3.88
CA GLN A 57 1.20 11.60 -2.62
C GLN A 57 0.10 11.91 -1.59
N ALA A 58 -0.96 12.58 -2.03
CA ALA A 58 -2.07 12.90 -1.14
C ALA A 58 -2.75 11.64 -0.61
N PHE A 59 -2.97 10.66 -1.49
CA PHE A 59 -3.56 9.39 -1.08
C PHE A 59 -2.67 8.71 -0.04
N CYS A 60 -1.37 8.64 -0.32
CA CYS A 60 -0.45 7.94 0.58
C CYS A 60 -0.36 8.61 1.94
N ARG A 61 -0.40 9.93 2.00
CA ARG A 61 -0.43 10.65 3.28
C ARG A 61 -1.68 10.31 4.08
N ALA A 62 -2.84 10.39 3.42
CA ALA A 62 -4.11 10.11 4.10
C ALA A 62 -4.17 8.66 4.55
N PHE A 63 -3.73 7.74 3.69
CA PHE A 63 -3.73 6.33 3.99
C PHE A 63 -2.79 6.02 5.17
N SER A 64 -1.60 6.60 5.15
CA SER A 64 -0.62 6.40 6.24
C SER A 64 -1.18 6.93 7.56
N LEU A 65 -1.77 8.11 7.55
CA LEU A 65 -2.39 8.65 8.75
C LEU A 65 -3.52 7.76 9.26
N ALA A 66 -4.33 7.24 8.34
CA ALA A 66 -5.42 6.34 8.73
C ALA A 66 -4.88 5.10 9.44
N LEU A 67 -3.81 4.51 8.91
CA LEU A 67 -3.19 3.35 9.57
C LEU A 67 -2.69 3.71 10.96
N GLN A 68 -2.06 4.88 11.08
CA GLN A 68 -1.51 5.33 12.36
C GLN A 68 -2.58 5.65 13.39
N TYR A 69 -3.77 6.01 12.94
CA TYR A 69 -4.91 6.23 13.84
C TYR A 69 -5.78 5.00 14.02
N GLY A 70 -5.32 3.86 13.53
CA GLY A 70 -5.94 2.59 13.90
C GLY A 70 -6.91 2.00 12.90
N LEU A 71 -6.91 2.47 11.65
CA LEU A 71 -7.71 1.81 10.62
C LEU A 71 -7.18 0.38 10.47
N PRO A 72 -8.01 -0.65 10.66
CA PRO A 72 -7.55 -2.02 10.48
C PRO A 72 -7.13 -2.26 9.03
N LEU A 73 -6.05 -3.02 8.85
CA LEU A 73 -5.51 -3.21 7.52
C LEU A 73 -6.48 -3.94 6.60
N ASP A 74 -7.21 -4.93 7.11
CA ASP A 74 -8.19 -5.64 6.30
C ASP A 74 -9.28 -4.71 5.81
N GLU A 75 -9.68 -3.75 6.63
CA GLU A 75 -10.67 -2.76 6.24
C GLU A 75 -10.11 -1.87 5.13
N ALA A 76 -8.87 -1.42 5.28
CA ALA A 76 -8.22 -0.59 4.27
C ALA A 76 -8.13 -1.34 2.94
N VAL A 77 -7.69 -2.61 2.99
CA VAL A 77 -7.58 -3.42 1.79
C VAL A 77 -8.94 -3.54 1.11
N ARG A 78 -9.97 -3.86 1.88
CA ARG A 78 -11.31 -4.07 1.34
C ARG A 78 -11.85 -2.80 0.68
N ARG A 79 -11.54 -1.63 1.24
CA ARG A 79 -12.06 -0.37 0.74
C ARG A 79 -11.38 0.09 -0.54
N PHE A 80 -10.09 -0.23 -0.71
CA PHE A 80 -9.33 0.29 -1.85
C PHE A 80 -9.07 -0.74 -2.94
N LYS A 81 -9.28 -1.99 -2.66
CA LYS A 81 -9.18 -3.05 -3.66
C LYS A 81 -10.26 -2.83 -4.71
N ASP A 82 -9.94 -3.11 -5.95
CA ASP A 82 -10.85 -2.99 -7.09
C ASP A 82 -11.15 -1.56 -7.54
N MET A 83 -10.51 -0.56 -6.97
CA MET A 83 -10.61 0.78 -7.53
C MET A 83 -10.01 0.79 -8.92
N ARG A 84 -10.72 1.42 -9.85
CA ARG A 84 -10.39 1.29 -11.27
C ARG A 84 -10.04 2.64 -11.89
N PHE A 85 -8.80 2.79 -12.31
CA PHE A 85 -8.34 3.94 -13.10
C PHE A 85 -6.99 3.58 -13.72
N GLU A 86 -6.64 4.22 -14.82
CA GLU A 86 -5.39 3.92 -15.52
C GLU A 86 -4.17 4.46 -14.77
N PRO A 87 -3.01 3.77 -14.81
CA PRO A 87 -2.78 2.54 -15.59
C PRO A 87 -3.40 1.32 -14.94
N MET A 88 -3.92 0.42 -15.77
CA MET A 88 -4.49 -0.82 -15.31
C MET A 88 -4.11 -1.94 -16.26
N GLY A 89 -4.00 -3.16 -15.77
CA GLY A 89 -3.68 -4.32 -16.58
C GLY A 89 -2.65 -5.20 -15.92
N MET A 90 -1.86 -5.88 -16.73
CA MET A 90 -0.89 -6.84 -16.24
C MET A 90 0.25 -6.17 -15.49
N THR A 91 0.70 -6.83 -14.44
CA THR A 91 1.78 -6.31 -13.60
C THR A 91 3.01 -7.20 -13.69
N SER A 92 4.12 -6.71 -13.13
CA SER A 92 5.37 -7.48 -13.05
C SER A 92 5.38 -8.46 -11.88
N ASN A 93 4.35 -8.46 -11.04
CA ASN A 93 4.34 -9.26 -9.82
C ASN A 93 3.44 -10.49 -9.98
N PRO A 94 4.00 -11.70 -9.95
CA PRO A 94 3.17 -12.91 -10.11
C PRO A 94 2.11 -13.07 -9.03
N GLU A 95 2.32 -12.49 -7.85
CA GLU A 95 1.34 -12.57 -6.78
C GLU A 95 0.17 -11.60 -6.96
N VAL A 96 0.36 -10.59 -7.80
CA VAL A 96 -0.69 -9.64 -8.15
C VAL A 96 -0.65 -9.48 -9.67
N PRO A 97 -1.07 -10.51 -10.41
CA PRO A 97 -0.82 -10.54 -11.86
C PRO A 97 -1.54 -9.45 -12.64
N GLU A 98 -2.63 -8.93 -12.10
CA GLU A 98 -3.36 -7.83 -12.72
C GLU A 98 -3.73 -6.81 -11.68
N ALA A 99 -3.75 -5.54 -12.06
CA ALA A 99 -4.19 -4.46 -11.18
C ALA A 99 -5.15 -3.56 -11.96
N LYS A 100 -6.17 -3.07 -11.27
CA LYS A 100 -7.16 -2.18 -11.86
C LYS A 100 -6.77 -0.73 -11.72
N SER A 101 -5.78 -0.44 -10.89
CA SER A 101 -5.20 0.89 -10.70
C SER A 101 -3.97 0.74 -9.83
N ILE A 102 -3.23 1.84 -9.67
CA ILE A 102 -2.10 1.86 -8.74
C ILE A 102 -2.61 1.60 -7.32
N ILE A 103 -3.73 2.19 -6.96
CA ILE A 103 -4.30 2.01 -5.60
C ILE A 103 -4.76 0.57 -5.40
N ASP A 104 -5.39 -0.03 -6.40
CA ASP A 104 -5.76 -1.44 -6.35
C ASP A 104 -4.52 -2.32 -6.15
N TYR A 105 -3.44 -1.98 -6.87
CA TYR A 105 -2.18 -2.71 -6.73
C TYR A 105 -1.66 -2.65 -5.29
N VAL A 106 -1.64 -1.45 -4.72
CA VAL A 106 -1.18 -1.26 -3.34
C VAL A 106 -2.01 -2.12 -2.39
N ALA A 107 -3.33 -2.07 -2.53
CA ALA A 107 -4.21 -2.85 -1.66
C ALA A 107 -3.94 -4.35 -1.79
N ARG A 108 -3.79 -4.85 -3.01
CA ARG A 108 -3.53 -6.27 -3.24
C ARG A 108 -2.15 -6.68 -2.74
N TYR A 109 -1.16 -5.82 -2.90
CA TYR A 109 0.18 -6.11 -2.39
C TYR A 109 0.16 -6.19 -0.86
N LEU A 110 -0.50 -5.24 -0.21
CA LEU A 110 -0.62 -5.28 1.25
C LEU A 110 -1.36 -6.54 1.69
N GLU A 111 -2.37 -6.94 0.96
CA GLU A 111 -3.11 -8.15 1.27
C GLU A 111 -2.21 -9.38 1.21
N THR A 112 -1.42 -9.52 0.14
CA THR A 112 -0.56 -10.69 -0.01
C THR A 112 0.55 -10.73 1.02
N GLN A 113 1.05 -9.57 1.45
CA GLN A 113 2.17 -9.52 2.37
C GLN A 113 1.75 -9.57 3.83
N PHE A 114 0.57 -9.06 4.17
CA PHE A 114 0.20 -8.89 5.57
C PHE A 114 -1.13 -9.51 5.96
N CYS A 115 -1.98 -9.86 5.01
CA CYS A 115 -3.34 -10.33 5.30
C CYS A 115 -3.65 -11.69 4.71
N GLU A 116 -2.64 -12.38 4.25
CA GLU A 116 -2.84 -13.54 3.44
C GLU A 116 -3.60 -14.63 4.14
N SER A 117 -4.86 -14.75 3.83
CA SER A 117 -5.75 -15.85 4.18
C SER A 117 -5.62 -16.39 5.59
N GLY A 118 -5.07 -15.63 6.47
CA GLY A 118 -4.87 -16.10 7.83
C GLY A 118 -3.81 -17.15 7.97
N GLU A 119 -3.06 -17.41 6.92
CA GLU A 119 -2.04 -18.43 7.00
C GLU A 119 -0.77 -17.98 7.66
N ARG A 120 -0.55 -16.69 7.71
CA ARG A 120 0.58 -16.18 8.46
C ARG A 120 0.17 -16.20 9.90
N ALA A 121 0.74 -17.11 10.63
CA ALA A 121 0.39 -17.29 12.02
C ALA A 121 0.54 -15.97 12.77
N GLY A 122 -0.50 -15.60 13.47
CA GLY A 122 -0.50 -14.40 14.27
C GLY A 122 -0.67 -13.10 13.53
N VAL A 123 -0.73 -13.14 12.21
CA VAL A 123 -0.94 -11.93 11.43
C VAL A 123 -2.44 -11.71 11.23
N ARG A 124 -2.89 -10.52 11.59
CA ARG A 124 -4.29 -10.13 11.42
C ARG A 124 -4.33 -8.85 10.65
N CYS A 125 -5.18 -8.78 9.70
CA CYS A 125 -5.35 -7.53 8.99
C CYS A 125 -6.14 -6.54 9.78
#